data_40dca6837be9b148562f2fe288e2d16b
#
_entry.id   40dca6837be9b148562f2fe288e2d16b
#
_cell.length_a   1.000
_cell.length_b   1.000
_cell.length_c   1.000
_cell.angle_alpha   90.00
_cell.angle_beta   90.00
_cell.angle_gamma   90.00
#
_symmetry.space_group_name_H-M   'P 1'
#
loop_
_entity.id
_entity.type
_entity.pdbx_description
1 polymer ?
#
loop_
_entity_poly.entity_id
_entity_poly.type
_entity_poly.pdbx_seq_one_letter_code
_entity_poly.pdbx_strand_id
1 'polypeptide(L)'
;MILIVDMNWKRDSLAFNEFVLPIVSVVQPLEECKVKHFLDLDPAGLNGYSKIVLSGTALKDHATLKQVDKFNWVKTCDKPILGICAGMQTISLVFDEPLMNCLQIGMTEITTLKENPLFQGEFRAYALHNYSVEPSQNFEAIAKSSKCIQAIKHTQKNIFGVLFHPEVRNQEILKNSYNQTNNPAFKLVSESERI
;
A
#
# COMPACT_ATOMS: atom_id res chain seq x y z
N MET A 1 4.77 -8.78 -14.53
CA MET A 1 5.05 -9.44 -13.23
C MET A 1 4.91 -8.44 -12.11
N ILE A 2 4.23 -8.79 -11.02
CA ILE A 2 4.03 -7.94 -9.85
C ILE A 2 5.11 -8.24 -8.80
N LEU A 3 5.67 -7.20 -8.19
CA LEU A 3 6.53 -7.35 -7.03
C LEU A 3 5.72 -7.22 -5.74
N ILE A 4 5.79 -8.21 -4.88
CA ILE A 4 5.29 -8.15 -3.51
C ILE A 4 6.50 -8.02 -2.59
N VAL A 5 6.58 -6.92 -1.85
CA VAL A 5 7.65 -6.67 -0.89
C VAL A 5 7.19 -7.15 0.48
N ASP A 6 7.89 -8.16 1.00
CA ASP A 6 7.73 -8.64 2.36
C ASP A 6 8.33 -7.60 3.33
N MET A 7 7.45 -6.94 4.08
CA MET A 7 7.81 -5.87 5.03
C MET A 7 8.12 -6.38 6.44
N ASN A 8 8.03 -7.69 6.70
CA ASN A 8 8.26 -8.26 8.02
C ASN A 8 9.73 -8.09 8.47
N TRP A 9 9.96 -7.99 9.78
CA TRP A 9 11.29 -7.80 10.35
C TRP A 9 12.24 -8.97 10.07
N LYS A 10 11.70 -10.17 9.91
CA LYS A 10 12.47 -11.41 9.72
C LYS A 10 11.94 -12.21 8.54
N ARG A 11 12.86 -12.64 7.68
CA ARG A 11 12.58 -13.57 6.57
C ARG A 11 12.05 -14.88 7.10
N ASP A 12 11.18 -15.53 6.34
CA ASP A 12 10.64 -16.86 6.62
C ASP A 12 9.99 -16.98 8.01
N SER A 13 9.44 -15.90 8.52
CA SER A 13 8.68 -15.87 9.77
C SER A 13 7.24 -16.31 9.56
N LEU A 14 6.54 -16.68 10.65
CA LEU A 14 5.10 -16.96 10.59
C LEU A 14 4.30 -15.76 10.06
N ALA A 15 4.78 -14.55 10.29
CA ALA A 15 4.18 -13.34 9.76
C ALA A 15 4.14 -13.28 8.20
N PHE A 16 5.06 -13.98 7.53
CA PHE A 16 4.99 -14.16 6.07
C PHE A 16 3.68 -14.85 5.66
N ASN A 17 3.28 -15.89 6.37
CA ASN A 17 2.04 -16.63 6.10
C ASN A 17 0.79 -15.79 6.38
N GLU A 18 0.87 -14.84 7.30
CA GLU A 18 -0.26 -14.01 7.71
C GLU A 18 -0.42 -12.75 6.83
N PHE A 19 0.68 -12.12 6.44
CA PHE A 19 0.65 -10.80 5.78
C PHE A 19 1.09 -10.82 4.31
N VAL A 20 1.81 -11.83 3.85
CA VAL A 20 2.34 -11.90 2.48
C VAL A 20 1.62 -12.95 1.63
N LEU A 21 1.50 -14.19 2.11
CA LEU A 21 0.84 -15.26 1.37
C LEU A 21 -0.62 -14.94 0.97
N PRO A 22 -1.44 -14.32 1.81
CA PRO A 22 -2.79 -13.92 1.39
C PRO A 22 -2.80 -12.93 0.22
N ILE A 23 -1.83 -11.99 0.18
CA ILE A 23 -1.67 -11.08 -0.97
C ILE A 23 -1.30 -11.88 -2.23
N VAL A 24 -0.31 -12.79 -2.12
CA VAL A 24 0.12 -13.67 -3.21
C VAL A 24 -1.08 -14.45 -3.77
N SER A 25 -1.90 -15.04 -2.89
CA SER A 25 -3.06 -15.86 -3.27
C SER A 25 -4.09 -15.08 -4.08
N VAL A 26 -4.24 -13.79 -3.83
CA VAL A 26 -5.18 -12.91 -4.57
C VAL A 26 -4.58 -12.44 -5.89
N VAL A 27 -3.29 -12.13 -5.90
CA VAL A 27 -2.62 -11.44 -7.02
C VAL A 27 -2.12 -12.41 -8.08
N GLN A 28 -1.58 -13.56 -7.68
CA GLN A 28 -0.98 -14.54 -8.60
C GLN A 28 -1.93 -15.07 -9.69
N PRO A 29 -3.24 -15.26 -9.46
CA PRO A 29 -4.17 -15.61 -10.53
C PRO A 29 -4.37 -14.52 -11.59
N LEU A 30 -4.05 -13.25 -11.27
CA LEU A 30 -4.22 -12.11 -12.18
C LEU A 30 -2.95 -11.86 -13.00
N GLU A 31 -1.79 -11.98 -12.40
CA GLU A 31 -0.49 -11.81 -13.03
C GLU A 31 0.59 -12.53 -12.21
N GLU A 32 1.59 -13.09 -12.88
CA GLU A 32 2.76 -13.65 -12.22
C GLU A 32 3.32 -12.66 -11.20
N CYS A 33 3.61 -13.14 -9.99
CA CYS A 33 4.17 -12.31 -8.93
C CYS A 33 5.46 -12.90 -8.36
N LYS A 34 6.32 -12.02 -7.87
CA LYS A 34 7.55 -12.37 -7.17
C LYS A 34 7.57 -11.70 -5.80
N VAL A 35 7.89 -12.48 -4.78
CA VAL A 35 8.09 -11.94 -3.44
C VAL A 35 9.58 -11.67 -3.21
N LYS A 36 9.87 -10.51 -2.63
CA LYS A 36 11.20 -10.16 -2.11
C LYS A 36 11.06 -9.55 -0.73
N HIS A 37 11.93 -9.94 0.18
CA HIS A 37 12.04 -9.26 1.46
C HIS A 37 12.63 -7.86 1.26
N PHE A 38 12.18 -6.85 2.02
CA PHE A 38 12.59 -5.46 1.83
C PHE A 38 14.11 -5.25 1.96
N LEU A 39 14.80 -6.09 2.74
CA LEU A 39 16.27 -6.04 2.88
C LEU A 39 17.02 -6.60 1.67
N ASP A 40 16.36 -7.36 0.79
CA ASP A 40 16.94 -7.98 -0.41
C ASP A 40 16.51 -7.25 -1.69
N LEU A 41 15.84 -6.12 -1.53
CA LEU A 41 15.37 -5.34 -2.65
C LEU A 41 16.53 -4.53 -3.24
N ASP A 42 16.78 -4.74 -4.53
CA ASP A 42 17.64 -3.89 -5.34
C ASP A 42 16.78 -2.91 -6.15
N PRO A 43 16.83 -1.61 -5.88
CA PRO A 43 16.04 -0.63 -6.62
C PRO A 43 16.33 -0.60 -8.12
N ALA A 44 17.57 -0.94 -8.56
CA ALA A 44 17.92 -0.99 -9.98
C ALA A 44 17.15 -2.09 -10.75
N GLY A 45 16.73 -3.14 -10.04
CA GLY A 45 15.97 -4.26 -10.63
C GLY A 45 14.45 -4.04 -10.73
N LEU A 46 13.93 -2.87 -10.36
CA LEU A 46 12.48 -2.62 -10.31
C LEU A 46 11.84 -2.48 -11.70
N ASN A 47 12.61 -2.19 -12.73
CA ASN A 47 12.10 -2.00 -14.10
C ASN A 47 11.39 -3.24 -14.67
N GLY A 48 11.74 -4.43 -14.20
CA GLY A 48 11.12 -5.70 -14.61
C GLY A 48 9.69 -5.94 -14.07
N TYR A 49 9.20 -5.08 -13.19
CA TYR A 49 7.89 -5.23 -12.57
C TYR A 49 6.89 -4.23 -13.13
N SER A 50 5.63 -4.68 -13.27
CA SER A 50 4.50 -3.85 -13.72
C SER A 50 3.91 -3.03 -12.59
N LYS A 51 4.00 -3.54 -11.34
CA LYS A 51 3.41 -2.98 -10.13
C LYS A 51 4.15 -3.48 -8.89
N ILE A 52 4.03 -2.74 -7.79
CA ILE A 52 4.65 -3.08 -6.51
C ILE A 52 3.58 -3.04 -5.41
N VAL A 53 3.55 -4.07 -4.56
CA VAL A 53 2.73 -4.11 -3.34
C VAL A 53 3.65 -4.21 -2.14
N LEU A 54 3.56 -3.27 -1.21
CA LEU A 54 4.24 -3.33 0.09
C LEU A 54 3.28 -3.95 1.10
N SER A 55 3.63 -5.08 1.70
CA SER A 55 2.76 -5.82 2.61
C SER A 55 2.51 -5.10 3.93
N GLY A 56 1.52 -5.57 4.69
CA GLY A 56 1.40 -5.31 6.12
C GLY A 56 2.40 -6.11 6.94
N THR A 57 2.40 -5.88 8.25
CA THR A 57 3.20 -6.58 9.25
C THR A 57 2.42 -6.79 10.54
N ALA A 58 2.94 -7.60 11.44
CA ALA A 58 2.38 -7.76 12.77
C ALA A 58 2.40 -6.43 13.56
N LEU A 59 1.44 -6.26 14.47
CA LEU A 59 1.18 -5.01 15.21
C LEU A 59 2.41 -4.42 15.93
N LYS A 60 3.33 -5.26 16.39
CA LYS A 60 4.56 -4.86 17.10
C LYS A 60 5.80 -4.82 16.21
N ASP A 61 5.64 -5.10 14.92
CA ASP A 61 6.74 -5.06 13.96
C ASP A 61 6.88 -3.64 13.39
N HIS A 62 7.92 -2.98 13.78
CA HIS A 62 8.26 -1.61 13.33
C HIS A 62 9.60 -1.57 12.56
N ALA A 63 10.04 -2.71 12.01
CA ALA A 63 11.35 -2.79 11.37
C ALA A 63 11.50 -1.83 10.19
N THR A 64 10.49 -1.73 9.34
CA THR A 64 10.49 -0.84 8.18
C THR A 64 10.40 0.63 8.58
N LEU A 65 9.66 0.96 9.64
CA LEU A 65 9.55 2.33 10.16
C LEU A 65 10.89 2.85 10.73
N LYS A 66 11.78 1.94 11.15
CA LYS A 66 13.14 2.26 11.62
C LYS A 66 14.17 2.29 10.48
N GLN A 67 13.81 1.87 9.30
CA GLN A 67 14.68 1.73 8.13
C GLN A 67 14.08 2.40 6.88
N VAL A 68 13.43 3.54 7.08
CA VAL A 68 12.72 4.28 6.01
C VAL A 68 13.62 4.59 4.83
N ASP A 69 14.91 4.87 5.08
CA ASP A 69 15.89 5.19 4.02
C ASP A 69 16.01 4.09 2.94
N LYS A 70 15.76 2.83 3.30
CA LYS A 70 15.75 1.72 2.34
C LYS A 70 14.61 1.81 1.31
N PHE A 71 13.64 2.67 1.56
CA PHE A 71 12.47 2.88 0.71
C PHE A 71 12.52 4.21 -0.08
N ASN A 72 13.63 4.95 -0.04
CA ASN A 72 13.77 6.22 -0.78
C ASN A 72 13.54 6.06 -2.30
N TRP A 73 13.72 4.85 -2.84
CA TRP A 73 13.41 4.53 -4.23
C TRP A 73 11.92 4.76 -4.59
N VAL A 74 11.01 4.76 -3.62
CA VAL A 74 9.58 5.04 -3.83
C VAL A 74 9.38 6.45 -4.41
N LYS A 75 10.21 7.42 -3.98
CA LYS A 75 10.14 8.81 -4.49
C LYS A 75 10.40 8.90 -6.01
N THR A 76 11.26 8.03 -6.54
CA THR A 76 11.68 8.05 -7.96
C THR A 76 11.03 6.94 -8.79
N CYS A 77 10.33 6.02 -8.17
CA CYS A 77 9.66 4.93 -8.86
C CYS A 77 8.45 5.43 -9.66
N ASP A 78 8.38 5.03 -10.93
CA ASP A 78 7.25 5.35 -11.83
C ASP A 78 6.19 4.24 -11.89
N LYS A 79 6.42 3.13 -11.17
CA LYS A 79 5.48 2.03 -11.13
C LYS A 79 4.34 2.32 -10.16
N PRO A 80 3.13 1.82 -10.43
CA PRO A 80 2.05 1.84 -9.46
C PRO A 80 2.46 1.12 -8.17
N ILE A 81 2.19 1.74 -7.03
CA ILE A 81 2.51 1.19 -5.70
C ILE A 81 1.25 1.16 -4.85
N LEU A 82 1.00 0.02 -4.21
CA LEU A 82 0.01 -0.12 -3.14
C LEU A 82 0.73 -0.46 -1.83
N GLY A 83 0.62 0.39 -0.82
CA GLY A 83 1.07 0.10 0.54
C GLY A 83 -0.08 -0.38 1.42
N ILE A 84 0.10 -1.50 2.12
CA ILE A 84 -0.88 -2.07 3.05
C ILE A 84 -0.34 -1.89 4.47
N CYS A 85 -1.09 -1.29 5.37
CA CYS A 85 -0.77 -1.08 6.78
C CYS A 85 0.67 -0.53 6.97
N ALA A 86 1.64 -1.34 7.35
CA ALA A 86 3.05 -0.95 7.45
C ALA A 86 3.60 -0.39 6.13
N GLY A 87 3.15 -0.93 4.99
CA GLY A 87 3.49 -0.39 3.67
C GLY A 87 2.99 1.05 3.46
N MET A 88 1.74 1.35 3.84
CA MET A 88 1.22 2.72 3.81
C MET A 88 2.00 3.64 4.75
N GLN A 89 2.26 3.21 5.98
CA GLN A 89 3.00 3.98 6.97
C GLN A 89 4.43 4.29 6.49
N THR A 90 5.12 3.29 5.92
CA THR A 90 6.47 3.46 5.38
C THR A 90 6.49 4.42 4.19
N ILE A 91 5.56 4.29 3.24
CA ILE A 91 5.41 5.24 2.12
C ILE A 91 5.23 6.66 2.66
N SER A 92 4.36 6.85 3.62
CA SER A 92 4.10 8.17 4.20
C SER A 92 5.36 8.80 4.80
N LEU A 93 6.12 8.03 5.59
CA LEU A 93 7.39 8.50 6.15
C LEU A 93 8.44 8.82 5.07
N VAL A 94 8.47 8.07 3.97
CA VAL A 94 9.36 8.36 2.81
C VAL A 94 9.08 9.75 2.25
N PHE A 95 7.83 10.21 2.26
CA PHE A 95 7.43 11.53 1.79
C PHE A 95 7.29 12.56 2.93
N ASP A 96 7.89 12.27 4.09
CA ASP A 96 7.94 13.17 5.26
C ASP A 96 6.54 13.47 5.87
N GLU A 97 5.55 12.59 5.63
CA GLU A 97 4.23 12.68 6.25
C GLU A 97 4.26 12.06 7.66
N PRO A 98 3.74 12.75 8.69
CA PRO A 98 3.84 12.27 10.06
C PRO A 98 2.93 11.07 10.35
N LEU A 99 3.38 10.20 11.24
CA LEU A 99 2.56 9.16 11.84
C LEU A 99 1.95 9.64 13.16
N MET A 100 0.67 9.34 13.33
CA MET A 100 -0.10 9.64 14.54
C MET A 100 -0.44 8.36 15.28
N ASN A 101 -0.40 8.39 16.63
CA ASN A 101 -0.85 7.26 17.43
C ASN A 101 -2.33 6.97 17.20
N CYS A 102 -2.65 5.80 16.71
CA CYS A 102 -4.03 5.35 16.48
C CYS A 102 -4.11 3.83 16.57
N LEU A 103 -4.36 3.30 17.76
CA LEU A 103 -4.57 1.87 17.93
C LEU A 103 -5.98 1.49 17.44
N GLN A 104 -6.03 0.59 16.47
CA GLN A 104 -7.27 0.00 15.97
C GLN A 104 -7.05 -1.47 15.63
N ILE A 105 -7.90 -2.35 16.20
CA ILE A 105 -7.83 -3.80 16.04
C ILE A 105 -9.25 -4.32 15.80
N GLY A 106 -9.42 -5.14 14.75
CA GLY A 106 -10.67 -5.81 14.43
C GLY A 106 -11.46 -5.14 13.30
N MET A 107 -12.72 -5.52 13.16
CA MET A 107 -13.60 -5.03 12.10
C MET A 107 -13.97 -3.57 12.33
N THR A 108 -13.68 -2.75 11.32
CA THR A 108 -13.84 -1.29 11.36
C THR A 108 -14.68 -0.83 10.18
N GLU A 109 -15.58 0.11 10.42
CA GLU A 109 -16.33 0.80 9.37
C GLU A 109 -15.45 1.84 8.70
N ILE A 110 -15.41 1.80 7.37
CA ILE A 110 -14.64 2.68 6.52
C ILE A 110 -15.60 3.47 5.65
N THR A 111 -15.44 4.79 5.66
CA THR A 111 -16.19 5.70 4.79
C THR A 111 -15.27 6.27 3.74
N THR A 112 -15.63 6.13 2.46
CA THR A 112 -14.92 6.76 1.35
C THR A 112 -15.12 8.27 1.40
N LEU A 113 -14.04 9.04 1.31
CA LEU A 113 -14.04 10.51 1.32
C LEU A 113 -13.98 11.11 -0.08
N LYS A 114 -13.28 10.42 -1.00
CA LYS A 114 -13.08 10.88 -2.38
C LYS A 114 -13.22 9.70 -3.34
N GLU A 115 -13.71 10.02 -4.53
CA GLU A 115 -13.75 9.05 -5.62
C GLU A 115 -12.34 8.51 -5.90
N ASN A 116 -12.24 7.21 -5.96
CA ASN A 116 -10.99 6.51 -6.21
C ASN A 116 -11.28 5.14 -6.83
N PRO A 117 -10.29 4.54 -7.53
CA PRO A 117 -10.51 3.30 -8.25
C PRO A 117 -10.42 2.04 -7.38
N LEU A 118 -10.09 2.14 -6.09
CA LEU A 118 -9.91 0.97 -5.22
C LEU A 118 -11.23 0.50 -4.62
N PHE A 119 -12.04 1.45 -4.14
CA PHE A 119 -13.29 1.21 -3.42
C PHE A 119 -14.19 2.44 -3.46
N GLN A 120 -15.45 2.27 -3.06
CA GLN A 120 -16.42 3.37 -2.95
C GLN A 120 -17.44 3.10 -1.85
N GLY A 121 -18.14 4.15 -1.39
CA GLY A 121 -19.20 4.06 -0.40
C GLY A 121 -18.68 3.74 1.00
N GLU A 122 -19.48 3.01 1.75
CA GLU A 122 -19.17 2.55 3.09
C GLU A 122 -19.01 1.03 3.10
N PHE A 123 -17.99 0.55 3.81
CA PHE A 123 -17.70 -0.89 3.93
C PHE A 123 -16.99 -1.20 5.24
N ARG A 124 -16.95 -2.48 5.60
CA ARG A 124 -16.20 -2.95 6.77
C ARG A 124 -14.92 -3.63 6.36
N ALA A 125 -13.81 -3.24 6.99
CA ALA A 125 -12.50 -3.82 6.76
C ALA A 125 -11.83 -4.25 8.07
N TYR A 126 -10.85 -5.14 7.99
CA TYR A 126 -10.07 -5.57 9.14
C TYR A 126 -8.89 -4.63 9.36
N ALA A 127 -8.86 -3.98 10.51
CA ALA A 127 -7.79 -3.09 10.96
C ALA A 127 -6.88 -3.80 11.97
N LEU A 128 -5.58 -3.59 11.86
CA LEU A 128 -4.56 -4.07 12.79
C LEU A 128 -3.36 -3.13 12.76
N HIS A 129 -3.45 -1.98 13.46
CA HIS A 129 -2.39 -0.97 13.42
C HIS A 129 -2.31 -0.15 14.72
N ASN A 130 -1.10 0.36 15.02
CA ASN A 130 -0.81 1.26 16.13
C ASN A 130 -0.74 2.73 15.69
N TYR A 131 -0.49 2.96 14.41
CA TYR A 131 -0.30 4.30 13.85
C TYR A 131 -1.21 4.50 12.67
N SER A 132 -1.66 5.74 12.53
CA SER A 132 -2.30 6.30 11.34
C SER A 132 -1.35 7.28 10.67
N VAL A 133 -1.71 7.71 9.47
CA VAL A 133 -1.03 8.77 8.73
C VAL A 133 -1.90 10.03 8.77
N GLU A 134 -1.27 11.17 8.93
CA GLU A 134 -1.92 12.46 8.71
C GLU A 134 -1.39 13.08 7.42
N PRO A 135 -2.10 12.88 6.29
CA PRO A 135 -1.62 13.33 4.99
C PRO A 135 -1.61 14.86 4.90
N SER A 136 -0.58 15.40 4.27
CA SER A 136 -0.41 16.83 4.04
C SER A 136 -0.32 17.14 2.53
N GLN A 137 0.79 17.71 2.07
CA GLN A 137 0.92 18.19 0.69
C GLN A 137 1.11 17.08 -0.37
N ASN A 138 1.72 15.95 0.01
CA ASN A 138 2.04 14.87 -0.93
C ASN A 138 0.89 13.90 -1.14
N PHE A 139 0.03 13.75 -0.14
CA PHE A 139 -1.08 12.80 -0.15
C PHE A 139 -2.40 13.47 0.18
N GLU A 140 -3.45 12.93 -0.39
CA GLU A 140 -4.82 13.21 -0.01
C GLU A 140 -5.45 12.01 0.72
N ALA A 141 -6.27 12.30 1.74
CA ALA A 141 -7.08 11.29 2.39
C ALA A 141 -8.24 10.89 1.45
N ILE A 142 -8.37 9.58 1.17
CA ILE A 142 -9.44 9.05 0.32
C ILE A 142 -10.43 8.17 1.09
N ALA A 143 -10.10 7.76 2.32
CA ALA A 143 -11.04 7.09 3.23
C ALA A 143 -10.66 7.30 4.69
N LYS A 144 -11.65 7.19 5.58
CA LYS A 144 -11.46 7.29 7.03
C LYS A 144 -12.32 6.26 7.78
N SER A 145 -11.95 6.00 9.03
CA SER A 145 -12.82 5.43 10.06
C SER A 145 -13.27 6.53 11.02
N SER A 146 -14.02 6.17 12.03
CA SER A 146 -14.36 7.09 13.14
C SER A 146 -13.14 7.57 13.94
N LYS A 147 -11.98 6.86 13.82
CA LYS A 147 -10.77 7.16 14.61
C LYS A 147 -9.70 7.89 13.82
N CYS A 148 -9.50 7.53 12.55
CA CYS A 148 -8.36 8.05 11.79
C CYS A 148 -8.50 7.83 10.28
N ILE A 149 -7.58 8.40 9.51
CA ILE A 149 -7.44 8.17 8.07
C ILE A 149 -7.09 6.70 7.83
N GLN A 150 -7.79 6.09 6.90
CA GLN A 150 -7.68 4.66 6.57
C GLN A 150 -7.15 4.40 5.16
N ALA A 151 -7.14 5.41 4.30
CA ALA A 151 -6.52 5.30 3.00
C ALA A 151 -6.09 6.67 2.48
N ILE A 152 -4.98 6.65 1.74
CA ILE A 152 -4.37 7.81 1.11
C ILE A 152 -4.05 7.53 -0.35
N LYS A 153 -3.99 8.61 -1.14
CA LYS A 153 -3.52 8.61 -2.52
C LYS A 153 -2.51 9.73 -2.71
N HIS A 154 -1.40 9.45 -3.37
CA HIS A 154 -0.43 10.48 -3.72
C HIS A 154 -1.01 11.43 -4.77
N THR A 155 -0.76 12.73 -4.62
CA THR A 155 -1.36 13.79 -5.45
C THR A 155 -0.89 13.75 -6.90
N GLN A 156 0.34 13.27 -7.17
CA GLN A 156 0.95 13.29 -8.51
C GLN A 156 1.37 11.89 -9.03
N LYS A 157 1.54 10.91 -8.15
CA LYS A 157 2.01 9.57 -8.51
C LYS A 157 0.91 8.53 -8.36
N ASN A 158 1.01 7.43 -9.08
CA ASN A 158 0.12 6.29 -8.91
C ASN A 158 0.52 5.46 -7.67
N ILE A 159 0.45 6.10 -6.50
CA ILE A 159 0.77 5.50 -5.21
C ILE A 159 -0.46 5.60 -4.32
N PHE A 160 -0.90 4.47 -3.81
CA PHE A 160 -1.99 4.34 -2.86
C PHE A 160 -1.51 3.68 -1.58
N GLY A 161 -2.11 4.04 -0.47
CA GLY A 161 -1.95 3.36 0.80
C GLY A 161 -3.30 3.06 1.43
N VAL A 162 -3.45 1.86 2.00
CA VAL A 162 -4.59 1.47 2.84
C VAL A 162 -4.08 1.01 4.19
N LEU A 163 -4.71 1.46 5.28
CA LEU A 163 -4.27 1.16 6.63
C LEU A 163 -4.86 -0.16 7.16
N PHE A 164 -6.01 -0.55 6.64
CA PHE A 164 -6.64 -1.84 6.89
C PHE A 164 -6.00 -2.94 6.02
N HIS A 165 -6.38 -4.20 6.25
CA HIS A 165 -5.83 -5.40 5.61
C HIS A 165 -6.79 -5.98 4.57
N PRO A 166 -6.73 -5.55 3.29
CA PRO A 166 -7.62 -6.05 2.24
C PRO A 166 -7.38 -7.52 1.90
N GLU A 167 -6.19 -8.07 2.18
CA GLU A 167 -5.85 -9.47 2.00
C GLU A 167 -6.65 -10.39 2.94
N VAL A 168 -7.04 -9.90 4.10
CA VAL A 168 -7.87 -10.62 5.07
C VAL A 168 -9.34 -10.54 4.67
N ARG A 169 -9.78 -9.35 4.24
CA ARG A 169 -11.16 -9.07 3.83
C ARG A 169 -11.16 -7.94 2.80
N ASN A 170 -12.09 -7.94 1.87
CA ASN A 170 -12.18 -6.96 0.78
C ASN A 170 -11.07 -7.17 -0.29
N GLN A 171 -10.83 -8.42 -0.66
CA GLN A 171 -9.79 -8.79 -1.64
C GLN A 171 -9.99 -8.15 -3.02
N GLU A 172 -11.20 -7.70 -3.33
CA GLU A 172 -11.50 -6.91 -4.53
C GLU A 172 -10.69 -5.61 -4.59
N ILE A 173 -10.29 -5.02 -3.45
CA ILE A 173 -9.43 -3.83 -3.41
C ILE A 173 -8.05 -4.12 -4.00
N LEU A 174 -7.48 -5.30 -3.72
CA LEU A 174 -6.23 -5.75 -4.35
C LEU A 174 -6.41 -5.94 -5.85
N LYS A 175 -7.53 -6.55 -6.28
CA LYS A 175 -7.85 -6.76 -7.69
C LYS A 175 -8.08 -5.42 -8.40
N ASN A 176 -8.78 -4.49 -7.79
CA ASN A 176 -9.01 -3.16 -8.33
C ASN A 176 -7.70 -2.38 -8.48
N SER A 177 -6.78 -2.49 -7.52
CA SER A 177 -5.46 -1.89 -7.65
C SER A 177 -4.68 -2.41 -8.86
N TYR A 178 -4.90 -3.67 -9.25
CA TYR A 178 -4.33 -4.28 -10.44
C TYR A 178 -4.94 -3.67 -11.72
N ASN A 179 -6.26 -3.54 -11.78
CA ASN A 179 -6.97 -3.12 -13.00
C ASN A 179 -6.67 -1.67 -13.41
N GLN A 180 -6.24 -0.81 -12.49
CA GLN A 180 -5.91 0.60 -12.78
C GLN A 180 -4.80 0.78 -13.83
N THR A 181 -3.83 -0.12 -13.87
CA THR A 181 -2.72 -0.05 -14.84
C THR A 181 -3.14 -0.40 -16.25
N ASN A 182 -4.26 -1.10 -16.40
CA ASN A 182 -4.78 -1.58 -17.68
C ASN A 182 -5.88 -0.66 -18.26
N ASN A 183 -6.28 0.40 -17.55
CA ASN A 183 -7.30 1.33 -18.02
C ASN A 183 -6.66 2.46 -18.85
N PRO A 184 -6.95 2.56 -20.17
CA PRO A 184 -6.38 3.56 -21.07
C PRO A 184 -6.72 5.01 -20.67
N ALA A 185 -7.77 5.25 -19.88
CA ALA A 185 -8.14 6.58 -19.39
C ALA A 185 -7.09 7.20 -18.45
N PHE A 186 -6.29 6.38 -17.76
CA PHE A 186 -5.19 6.87 -16.90
C PHE A 186 -3.90 7.19 -17.66
N LYS A 187 -3.71 6.64 -18.87
CA LYS A 187 -2.56 6.99 -19.73
C LYS A 187 -2.64 8.40 -20.31
N LEU A 188 -3.83 8.95 -20.48
CA LEU A 188 -4.04 10.25 -21.14
C LEU A 188 -3.72 11.46 -20.25
N VAL A 189 -3.72 11.32 -18.92
CA VAL A 189 -3.40 12.44 -18.00
C VAL A 189 -1.88 12.67 -17.89
N SER A 190 -1.06 11.62 -18.08
CA SER A 190 0.41 11.74 -17.98
C SER A 190 1.07 12.29 -19.26
N GLU A 191 0.38 12.32 -20.39
CA GLU A 191 0.91 12.83 -21.66
C GLU A 191 0.50 14.29 -21.96
N SER A 192 -0.56 14.79 -21.33
CA SER A 192 -1.03 16.17 -21.55
C SER A 192 -0.34 17.23 -20.68
N GLU A 193 0.46 16.85 -19.70
CA GLU A 193 1.23 17.77 -18.83
C GLU A 193 2.71 17.91 -19.23
N ARG A 194 3.10 17.43 -20.41
CA ARG A 194 4.48 17.56 -20.95
C ARG A 194 4.56 18.47 -22.17
N ILE A 195 3.81 19.56 -22.14
CA ILE A 195 4.00 20.65 -23.14
C ILE A 195 4.28 21.96 -22.39
#